data_3cfb5b64632fc4d2cc1474687a5315a0
#
_entry.id   3cfb5b64632fc4d2cc1474687a5315a0
#
_cell.length_a   1.000
_cell.length_b   1.000
_cell.length_c   1.000
_cell.angle_alpha   90.00
_cell.angle_beta   90.00
_cell.angle_gamma   90.00
#
_symmetry.space_group_name_H-M   'P 1'
#
loop_
_entity.id
_entity.type
_entity.pdbx_description
1 polymer ?
#
loop_
_entity_poly.entity_id
_entity_poly.type
_entity_poly.pdbx_seq_one_letter_code
_entity_poly.pdbx_strand_id
1 'polypeptide(L)'
;MNAIAQTSLYYAEGSSNKEYHAEIIQVAGGNVVNFRYGRRGGALTTGTKTSSPVDFTEAKRIYDKLVKEKTAKGYTPDVSGAAYQGTPQEGIKSDFMPQLLNPISEHEAMGLITDNLWAAQQKMDGERRAAHAENGNVTGMNRRGLIVPLPQAIADELQAISNQTGALRVDGEIIGDVLHVFDLHIHKGERIHALPWLKRMRLAESLLAGCRQIKPVPVAITTDQKQALWNQVFENGEGVVFKRVNCPVTAGRPNSGGDWLKFKFTETASCCVMEINSGRRSVKIGLIEFNVHPKANQHQMLIPVGNVAIPPNHDVPAAGDIVEIEYLYAYRGGSLYQPVYRGKRTDLNLSACKLSQLKYKPEGDEDEDTQQSSQPKNQSNHER
;
A
#
# COMPACT_ATOMS: atom_id res chain seq x y z
N MET A 1 -20.87 8.24 -29.30
CA MET A 1 -20.12 9.34 -28.62
C MET A 1 -18.91 8.69 -28.01
N ASN A 2 -17.71 9.17 -28.29
CA ASN A 2 -16.49 8.59 -27.74
C ASN A 2 -16.17 9.28 -26.42
N ALA A 3 -15.83 8.51 -25.40
CA ALA A 3 -15.35 9.06 -24.13
C ALA A 3 -13.95 9.68 -24.35
N ILE A 4 -13.76 10.91 -23.86
CA ILE A 4 -12.45 11.60 -23.86
C ILE A 4 -11.56 11.05 -22.75
N ALA A 5 -12.15 10.67 -21.60
CA ALA A 5 -11.50 9.99 -20.50
C ALA A 5 -12.48 8.98 -19.89
N GLN A 6 -11.97 7.83 -19.51
CA GLN A 6 -12.78 6.81 -18.82
C GLN A 6 -11.92 6.03 -17.83
N THR A 7 -12.55 5.59 -16.75
CA THR A 7 -11.92 4.73 -15.73
C THR A 7 -12.95 3.72 -15.22
N SER A 8 -12.50 2.50 -15.04
CA SER A 8 -13.25 1.43 -14.38
C SER A 8 -12.60 1.09 -13.06
N LEU A 9 -13.35 1.13 -11.99
CA LEU A 9 -12.89 0.87 -10.63
C LEU A 9 -13.66 -0.30 -10.04
N TYR A 10 -12.98 -1.16 -9.33
CA TYR A 10 -13.54 -2.39 -8.78
C TYR A 10 -13.30 -2.47 -7.27
N TYR A 11 -14.27 -3.00 -6.55
CA TYR A 11 -14.19 -3.19 -5.11
C TYR A 11 -14.66 -4.60 -4.76
N ALA A 12 -13.81 -5.35 -4.05
CA ALA A 12 -14.15 -6.67 -3.53
C ALA A 12 -13.64 -6.82 -2.10
N GLU A 13 -14.58 -6.98 -1.17
CA GLU A 13 -14.28 -7.25 0.23
C GLU A 13 -15.41 -8.10 0.83
N GLY A 14 -15.07 -9.25 1.41
CA GLY A 14 -16.05 -10.20 1.93
C GLY A 14 -17.02 -10.69 0.84
N SER A 15 -18.32 -10.51 1.05
CA SER A 15 -19.37 -10.82 0.07
C SER A 15 -19.63 -9.69 -0.94
N SER A 16 -18.94 -8.57 -0.81
CA SER A 16 -19.12 -7.38 -1.66
C SER A 16 -18.25 -7.48 -2.90
N ASN A 17 -18.85 -7.47 -4.08
CA ASN A 17 -18.16 -7.41 -5.37
C ASN A 17 -18.85 -6.37 -6.23
N LYS A 18 -18.21 -5.19 -6.41
CA LYS A 18 -18.80 -4.01 -7.02
C LYS A 18 -17.92 -3.45 -8.10
N GLU A 19 -18.54 -2.78 -9.07
CA GLU A 19 -17.86 -2.02 -10.10
C GLU A 19 -18.39 -0.59 -10.15
N TYR A 20 -17.52 0.33 -10.53
CA TYR A 20 -17.81 1.74 -10.71
C TYR A 20 -17.07 2.24 -11.94
N HIS A 21 -17.80 2.78 -12.91
CA HIS A 21 -17.23 3.34 -14.14
C HIS A 21 -17.48 4.83 -14.16
N ALA A 22 -16.47 5.62 -14.49
CA ALA A 22 -16.55 7.06 -14.68
C ALA A 22 -16.05 7.40 -16.09
N GLU A 23 -16.67 8.37 -16.73
CA GLU A 23 -16.30 8.82 -18.07
C GLU A 23 -16.56 10.31 -18.28
N ILE A 24 -15.73 10.96 -19.09
CA ILE A 24 -15.98 12.29 -19.63
C ILE A 24 -16.42 12.11 -21.08
N ILE A 25 -17.60 12.60 -21.41
CA ILE A 25 -18.15 12.55 -22.78
C ILE A 25 -18.28 13.96 -23.30
N GLN A 26 -17.81 14.19 -24.52
CA GLN A 26 -18.04 15.44 -25.24
C GLN A 26 -19.47 15.47 -25.82
N VAL A 27 -20.18 16.55 -25.52
CA VAL A 27 -21.53 16.79 -26.00
C VAL A 27 -21.63 18.19 -26.62
N ALA A 28 -22.75 18.49 -27.27
CA ALA A 28 -23.00 19.85 -27.75
C ALA A 28 -22.96 20.83 -26.54
N GLY A 29 -22.11 21.85 -26.62
CA GLY A 29 -21.95 22.87 -25.57
C GLY A 29 -20.94 22.56 -24.51
N GLY A 30 -20.15 21.47 -24.59
CA GLY A 30 -19.08 21.18 -23.63
C GLY A 30 -18.89 19.70 -23.32
N ASN A 31 -18.62 19.39 -22.05
CA ASN A 31 -18.35 18.04 -21.58
C ASN A 31 -19.26 17.67 -20.40
N VAL A 32 -19.63 16.41 -20.30
CA VAL A 32 -20.39 15.85 -19.17
C VAL A 32 -19.60 14.74 -18.49
N VAL A 33 -19.71 14.64 -17.17
CA VAL A 33 -19.09 13.57 -16.37
C VAL A 33 -20.19 12.59 -15.97
N ASN A 34 -20.18 11.42 -16.59
CA ASN A 34 -21.10 10.35 -16.29
C ASN A 34 -20.46 9.27 -15.43
N PHE A 35 -21.31 8.53 -14.72
CA PHE A 35 -20.90 7.36 -13.98
C PHE A 35 -21.95 6.25 -14.01
N ARG A 36 -21.51 5.01 -13.80
CA ARG A 36 -22.36 3.85 -13.61
C ARG A 36 -21.73 2.93 -12.58
N TYR A 37 -22.56 2.32 -11.75
CA TYR A 37 -22.08 1.46 -10.67
C TYR A 37 -23.09 0.38 -10.30
N GLY A 38 -22.60 -0.70 -9.72
CA GLY A 38 -23.45 -1.81 -9.25
C GLY A 38 -22.64 -2.99 -8.77
N ARG A 39 -23.34 -4.13 -8.63
CA ARG A 39 -22.67 -5.40 -8.44
C ARG A 39 -21.98 -5.80 -9.73
N ARG A 40 -20.73 -6.25 -9.66
CA ARG A 40 -19.96 -6.65 -10.82
C ARG A 40 -20.66 -7.74 -11.63
N GLY A 41 -20.81 -7.52 -12.95
CA GLY A 41 -21.54 -8.40 -13.85
C GLY A 41 -23.07 -8.33 -13.72
N GLY A 42 -23.61 -7.40 -12.91
CA GLY A 42 -25.03 -7.16 -12.77
C GLY A 42 -25.52 -5.90 -13.50
N ALA A 43 -26.79 -5.55 -13.31
CA ALA A 43 -27.35 -4.29 -13.81
C ALA A 43 -26.69 -3.11 -13.08
N LEU A 44 -26.27 -2.11 -13.86
CA LEU A 44 -25.60 -0.92 -13.35
C LEU A 44 -26.56 0.27 -13.24
N THR A 45 -26.51 0.96 -12.10
CA THR A 45 -27.16 2.25 -11.94
C THR A 45 -26.32 3.32 -12.61
N THR A 46 -26.93 4.16 -13.44
CA THR A 46 -26.28 5.26 -14.17
C THR A 46 -26.59 6.61 -13.54
N GLY A 47 -25.69 7.58 -13.72
CA GLY A 47 -25.90 8.95 -13.29
C GLY A 47 -24.88 9.91 -13.91
N THR A 48 -25.09 11.21 -13.69
CA THR A 48 -24.15 12.26 -14.10
C THR A 48 -23.78 13.13 -12.89
N LYS A 49 -22.56 13.67 -12.92
CA LYS A 49 -22.05 14.66 -11.94
C LYS A 49 -22.17 16.10 -12.42
N THR A 50 -22.51 16.29 -13.67
CA THR A 50 -22.69 17.60 -14.30
C THR A 50 -24.18 17.81 -14.63
N SER A 51 -24.81 18.85 -14.07
CA SER A 51 -26.21 19.19 -14.38
C SER A 51 -26.39 19.80 -15.77
N SER A 52 -25.31 20.38 -16.32
CA SER A 52 -25.21 20.94 -17.67
C SER A 52 -23.79 20.70 -18.20
N PRO A 53 -23.58 20.75 -19.53
CA PRO A 53 -22.23 20.66 -20.09
C PRO A 53 -21.32 21.76 -19.54
N VAL A 54 -20.07 21.41 -19.21
CA VAL A 54 -19.03 22.29 -18.69
C VAL A 54 -17.80 22.26 -19.60
N ASP A 55 -16.87 23.21 -19.41
CA ASP A 55 -15.59 23.15 -20.11
C ASP A 55 -14.78 21.89 -19.68
N PHE A 56 -13.76 21.56 -20.47
CA PHE A 56 -12.97 20.36 -20.23
C PHE A 56 -12.20 20.40 -18.90
N THR A 57 -11.72 21.56 -18.49
CA THR A 57 -10.95 21.73 -17.24
C THR A 57 -11.84 21.42 -16.03
N GLU A 58 -13.06 21.97 -16.01
CA GLU A 58 -14.03 21.69 -14.95
C GLU A 58 -14.54 20.23 -15.00
N ALA A 59 -14.81 19.68 -16.18
CA ALA A 59 -15.16 18.27 -16.34
C ALA A 59 -14.05 17.35 -15.79
N LYS A 60 -12.79 17.66 -16.10
CA LYS A 60 -11.63 16.91 -15.61
C LYS A 60 -11.50 16.99 -14.10
N ARG A 61 -11.67 18.18 -13.51
CA ARG A 61 -11.66 18.37 -12.06
C ARG A 61 -12.76 17.54 -11.36
N ILE A 62 -13.98 17.54 -11.89
CA ILE A 62 -15.09 16.74 -11.35
C ILE A 62 -14.80 15.24 -11.49
N TYR A 63 -14.27 14.81 -12.60
CA TYR A 63 -13.92 13.42 -12.88
C TYR A 63 -12.81 12.94 -11.93
N ASP A 64 -11.72 13.68 -11.79
CA ASP A 64 -10.59 13.32 -10.93
C ASP A 64 -11.03 13.25 -9.45
N LYS A 65 -11.85 14.21 -9.00
CA LYS A 65 -12.45 14.17 -7.66
C LYS A 65 -13.29 12.90 -7.46
N LEU A 66 -14.09 12.52 -8.45
CA LEU A 66 -14.94 11.33 -8.39
C LEU A 66 -14.10 10.04 -8.31
N VAL A 67 -13.06 9.93 -9.14
CA VAL A 67 -12.11 8.80 -9.12
C VAL A 67 -11.42 8.73 -7.77
N LYS A 68 -10.89 9.85 -7.26
CA LYS A 68 -10.23 9.97 -5.96
C LYS A 68 -11.16 9.54 -4.81
N GLU A 69 -12.42 10.00 -4.78
CA GLU A 69 -13.41 9.60 -3.77
C GLU A 69 -13.69 8.10 -3.75
N LYS A 70 -13.65 7.45 -4.91
CA LYS A 70 -13.88 6.00 -5.01
C LYS A 70 -12.64 5.22 -4.61
N THR A 71 -11.48 5.65 -5.02
CA THR A 71 -10.20 5.04 -4.62
C THR A 71 -10.02 5.11 -3.11
N ALA A 72 -10.32 6.25 -2.47
CA ALA A 72 -10.32 6.40 -1.02
C ALA A 72 -11.29 5.46 -0.28
N LYS A 73 -12.33 4.95 -0.98
CA LYS A 73 -13.27 3.93 -0.46
C LYS A 73 -12.84 2.49 -0.76
N GLY A 74 -11.60 2.29 -1.17
CA GLY A 74 -11.04 0.96 -1.46
C GLY A 74 -11.36 0.43 -2.86
N TYR A 75 -11.93 1.23 -3.74
CA TYR A 75 -12.04 0.85 -5.16
C TYR A 75 -10.68 0.97 -5.82
N THR A 76 -10.34 0.01 -6.67
CA THR A 76 -9.07 -0.04 -7.39
C THR A 76 -9.29 0.02 -8.89
N PRO A 77 -8.44 0.74 -9.65
CA PRO A 77 -8.48 0.72 -11.11
C PRO A 77 -8.22 -0.70 -11.64
N ASP A 78 -8.82 -1.02 -12.78
CA ASP A 78 -8.62 -2.32 -13.45
C ASP A 78 -7.15 -2.63 -13.76
N VAL A 79 -6.36 -1.59 -13.94
CA VAL A 79 -4.93 -1.66 -14.30
C VAL A 79 -4.02 -1.91 -13.09
N SER A 80 -4.43 -1.50 -11.87
CA SER A 80 -3.62 -1.66 -10.63
C SER A 80 -4.33 -2.51 -9.57
N GLY A 81 -5.52 -2.97 -9.83
CA GLY A 81 -6.42 -3.53 -8.83
C GLY A 81 -6.34 -5.03 -8.63
N ALA A 82 -7.35 -5.53 -7.96
CA ALA A 82 -7.55 -6.95 -7.73
C ALA A 82 -7.44 -7.76 -9.04
N ALA A 83 -6.75 -8.88 -8.96
CA ALA A 83 -6.46 -9.77 -10.07
C ALA A 83 -7.71 -10.08 -10.88
N TYR A 84 -7.87 -9.50 -12.05
CA TYR A 84 -8.88 -9.84 -13.07
C TYR A 84 -10.22 -10.40 -12.55
N GLN A 85 -10.72 -9.93 -11.40
CA GLN A 85 -11.93 -10.46 -10.79
C GLN A 85 -13.12 -10.37 -11.76
N GLY A 86 -13.81 -11.49 -11.93
CA GLY A 86 -14.93 -11.62 -12.87
C GLY A 86 -14.53 -11.66 -14.35
N THR A 87 -13.25 -11.86 -14.66
CA THR A 87 -12.74 -12.08 -16.02
C THR A 87 -12.26 -13.52 -16.20
N PRO A 88 -12.06 -14.02 -17.45
CA PRO A 88 -11.45 -15.33 -17.68
C PRO A 88 -10.05 -15.49 -17.08
N GLN A 89 -9.38 -14.41 -16.75
CA GLN A 89 -8.06 -14.41 -16.09
C GLN A 89 -8.14 -14.46 -14.57
N GLU A 90 -9.35 -14.44 -13.98
CA GLU A 90 -9.51 -14.52 -12.53
C GLU A 90 -8.94 -15.81 -11.96
N GLY A 91 -8.05 -15.68 -10.99
CA GLY A 91 -7.48 -16.82 -10.28
C GLY A 91 -6.46 -17.64 -11.06
N ILE A 92 -6.08 -17.25 -12.30
CA ILE A 92 -5.05 -17.94 -13.05
C ILE A 92 -3.72 -17.79 -12.31
N LYS A 93 -3.11 -18.94 -11.98
CA LYS A 93 -1.77 -18.99 -11.41
C LYS A 93 -0.72 -19.03 -12.51
N SER A 94 0.31 -18.22 -12.33
CA SER A 94 1.54 -18.29 -13.11
C SER A 94 2.49 -19.32 -12.52
N ASP A 95 3.63 -19.53 -13.18
CA ASP A 95 4.78 -20.29 -12.66
C ASP A 95 5.63 -19.50 -11.65
N PHE A 96 5.24 -18.23 -11.36
CA PHE A 96 5.97 -17.40 -10.42
C PHE A 96 5.65 -17.77 -8.99
N MET A 97 6.67 -18.17 -8.25
CA MET A 97 6.61 -18.40 -6.82
C MET A 97 7.58 -17.45 -6.11
N PRO A 98 7.08 -16.42 -5.43
CA PRO A 98 7.91 -15.42 -4.78
C PRO A 98 8.69 -16.01 -3.60
N GLN A 99 9.92 -15.56 -3.41
CA GLN A 99 10.62 -15.73 -2.14
C GLN A 99 10.03 -14.78 -1.10
N LEU A 100 9.72 -15.29 0.09
CA LEU A 100 9.10 -14.55 1.19
C LEU A 100 10.09 -14.37 2.35
N LEU A 101 9.93 -13.25 3.07
CA LEU A 101 10.84 -12.83 4.12
C LEU A 101 10.34 -13.26 5.49
N ASN A 102 11.24 -13.79 6.33
CA ASN A 102 11.00 -13.93 7.76
C ASN A 102 11.35 -12.64 8.52
N PRO A 103 10.58 -12.28 9.56
CA PRO A 103 10.93 -11.15 10.42
C PRO A 103 12.11 -11.52 11.31
N ILE A 104 12.89 -10.51 11.67
CA ILE A 104 13.97 -10.59 12.67
C ILE A 104 13.82 -9.49 13.71
N SER A 105 14.44 -9.69 14.87
CA SER A 105 14.56 -8.67 15.92
C SER A 105 15.55 -7.57 15.53
N GLU A 106 15.53 -6.46 16.25
CA GLU A 106 16.50 -5.37 16.06
C GLU A 106 17.92 -5.84 16.35
N HIS A 107 18.11 -6.64 17.39
CA HIS A 107 19.42 -7.21 17.75
C HIS A 107 20.01 -8.04 16.61
N GLU A 108 19.20 -8.91 16.00
CA GLU A 108 19.62 -9.69 14.82
C GLU A 108 19.93 -8.77 13.63
N ALA A 109 19.09 -7.77 13.37
CA ALA A 109 19.31 -6.81 12.28
C ALA A 109 20.63 -6.04 12.44
N MET A 110 20.95 -5.58 13.67
CA MET A 110 22.23 -4.92 13.98
C MET A 110 23.43 -5.83 13.69
N GLY A 111 23.33 -7.12 13.98
CA GLY A 111 24.37 -8.10 13.62
C GLY A 111 24.56 -8.20 12.10
N LEU A 112 23.48 -8.12 11.30
CA LEU A 112 23.56 -8.19 9.84
C LEU A 112 24.14 -6.92 9.20
N ILE A 113 24.08 -5.77 9.88
CA ILE A 113 24.72 -4.54 9.42
C ILE A 113 26.23 -4.71 9.31
N THR A 114 26.84 -5.42 10.25
CA THR A 114 28.30 -5.64 10.25
C THR A 114 28.74 -6.90 9.48
N ASP A 115 27.82 -7.79 9.13
CA ASP A 115 28.12 -9.03 8.42
C ASP A 115 28.20 -8.79 6.90
N ASN A 116 29.40 -9.00 6.32
CA ASN A 116 29.66 -8.83 4.88
C ASN A 116 29.02 -9.91 3.98
N LEU A 117 28.46 -10.98 4.53
CA LEU A 117 27.69 -11.97 3.79
C LEU A 117 26.28 -11.47 3.46
N TRP A 118 25.87 -10.35 4.03
CA TRP A 118 24.55 -9.76 3.87
C TRP A 118 24.62 -8.36 3.26
N ALA A 119 23.73 -8.10 2.33
CA ALA A 119 23.43 -6.76 1.84
C ALA A 119 22.07 -6.31 2.37
N ALA A 120 21.82 -5.00 2.32
CA ALA A 120 20.56 -4.41 2.75
C ALA A 120 19.91 -3.60 1.62
N GLN A 121 18.59 -3.59 1.62
CA GLN A 121 17.74 -2.74 0.81
C GLN A 121 16.65 -2.11 1.66
N GLN A 122 16.16 -0.92 1.27
CA GLN A 122 14.95 -0.38 1.86
C GLN A 122 13.78 -1.35 1.64
N LYS A 123 13.00 -1.59 2.67
CA LYS A 123 11.73 -2.29 2.54
C LYS A 123 10.70 -1.33 1.96
N MET A 124 10.36 -1.55 0.70
CA MET A 124 9.37 -0.74 0.00
C MET A 124 7.98 -1.03 0.58
N ASP A 125 7.19 0.03 0.81
CA ASP A 125 5.81 -0.04 1.32
C ASP A 125 4.82 0.16 0.17
N GLY A 126 4.54 -0.90 -0.55
CA GLY A 126 3.69 -0.88 -1.71
C GLY A 126 3.00 -2.21 -1.95
N GLU A 127 2.61 -2.46 -3.19
CA GLU A 127 2.01 -3.73 -3.61
C GLU A 127 3.01 -4.58 -4.38
N ARG A 128 3.34 -5.78 -3.86
CA ARG A 128 4.27 -6.68 -4.55
C ARG A 128 3.78 -7.05 -5.95
N ARG A 129 4.65 -6.87 -6.89
CA ARG A 129 4.41 -7.16 -8.30
C ARG A 129 5.66 -7.75 -8.95
N ALA A 130 5.57 -8.98 -9.42
CA ALA A 130 6.50 -9.47 -10.42
C ALA A 130 5.95 -9.15 -11.81
N ALA A 131 6.82 -8.91 -12.76
CA ALA A 131 6.44 -8.61 -14.13
C ALA A 131 7.32 -9.39 -15.11
N HIS A 132 6.69 -10.05 -16.09
CA HIS A 132 7.32 -10.86 -17.12
C HIS A 132 6.99 -10.32 -18.50
N ALA A 133 8.01 -10.07 -19.29
CA ALA A 133 7.87 -9.64 -20.69
C ALA A 133 8.53 -10.65 -21.62
N GLU A 134 7.77 -11.15 -22.57
CA GLU A 134 8.20 -12.13 -23.57
C GLU A 134 7.33 -12.06 -24.82
N ASN A 135 7.95 -12.13 -26.02
CA ASN A 135 7.26 -12.25 -27.32
C ASN A 135 6.12 -11.24 -27.53
N GLY A 136 6.33 -9.99 -27.13
CA GLY A 136 5.32 -8.92 -27.28
C GLY A 136 4.24 -8.91 -26.20
N ASN A 137 4.31 -9.80 -25.21
CA ASN A 137 3.35 -9.87 -24.12
C ASN A 137 4.01 -9.47 -22.79
N VAL A 138 3.30 -8.70 -21.97
CA VAL A 138 3.71 -8.35 -20.61
C VAL A 138 2.65 -8.82 -19.62
N THR A 139 3.10 -9.56 -18.60
CA THR A 139 2.21 -10.15 -17.60
C THR A 139 2.67 -9.77 -16.19
N GLY A 140 1.77 -9.22 -15.40
CA GLY A 140 1.98 -8.96 -13.97
C GLY A 140 1.61 -10.17 -13.11
N MET A 141 2.29 -10.34 -11.98
CA MET A 141 1.99 -11.39 -11.01
C MET A 141 2.06 -10.84 -9.59
N ASN A 142 1.08 -11.19 -8.76
CA ASN A 142 1.05 -10.74 -7.37
C ASN A 142 1.85 -11.68 -6.44
N ARG A 143 1.86 -11.36 -5.15
CA ARG A 143 2.52 -12.14 -4.10
C ARG A 143 2.06 -13.61 -4.00
N ARG A 144 0.88 -13.96 -4.51
CA ARG A 144 0.35 -15.33 -4.53
C ARG A 144 0.65 -16.05 -5.84
N GLY A 145 1.37 -15.41 -6.76
CA GLY A 145 1.63 -15.93 -8.10
C GLY A 145 0.42 -15.85 -9.05
N LEU A 146 -0.62 -15.11 -8.68
CA LEU A 146 -1.77 -14.90 -9.55
C LEU A 146 -1.45 -13.84 -10.60
N ILE A 147 -1.91 -14.06 -11.83
CA ILE A 147 -1.84 -13.08 -12.90
C ILE A 147 -2.66 -11.86 -12.52
N VAL A 148 -2.06 -10.68 -12.65
CA VAL A 148 -2.65 -9.38 -12.31
C VAL A 148 -2.25 -8.32 -13.33
N PRO A 149 -3.08 -7.29 -13.55
CA PRO A 149 -2.73 -6.19 -14.43
C PRO A 149 -1.49 -5.43 -13.95
N LEU A 150 -0.83 -4.77 -14.90
CA LEU A 150 0.25 -3.81 -14.67
C LEU A 150 -0.17 -2.42 -15.16
N PRO A 151 0.30 -1.33 -14.55
CA PRO A 151 0.23 -0.01 -15.15
C PRO A 151 0.83 -0.01 -16.55
N GLN A 152 0.15 0.61 -17.51
CA GLN A 152 0.54 0.57 -18.93
C GLN A 152 1.97 1.08 -19.13
N ALA A 153 2.37 2.15 -18.46
CA ALA A 153 3.71 2.72 -18.59
C ALA A 153 4.82 1.74 -18.14
N ILE A 154 4.56 0.93 -17.10
CA ILE A 154 5.48 -0.15 -16.68
C ILE A 154 5.53 -1.25 -17.74
N ALA A 155 4.36 -1.65 -18.27
CA ALA A 155 4.28 -2.67 -19.31
C ALA A 155 5.02 -2.24 -20.60
N ASP A 156 4.88 -0.98 -21.01
CA ASP A 156 5.54 -0.43 -22.19
C ASP A 156 7.07 -0.40 -22.03
N GLU A 157 7.59 0.03 -20.88
CA GLU A 157 9.03 0.00 -20.60
C GLU A 157 9.58 -1.42 -20.58
N LEU A 158 8.90 -2.38 -19.92
CA LEU A 158 9.31 -3.78 -19.92
C LEU A 158 9.30 -4.38 -21.31
N GLN A 159 8.29 -4.07 -22.10
CA GLN A 159 8.20 -4.53 -23.50
C GLN A 159 9.35 -3.98 -24.33
N ALA A 160 9.69 -2.69 -24.18
CA ALA A 160 10.80 -2.08 -24.90
C ALA A 160 12.14 -2.75 -24.56
N ILE A 161 12.37 -3.07 -23.28
CA ILE A 161 13.56 -3.80 -22.83
C ILE A 161 13.56 -5.21 -23.42
N SER A 162 12.43 -5.93 -23.32
CA SER A 162 12.32 -7.31 -23.84
C SER A 162 12.57 -7.41 -25.33
N ASN A 163 12.12 -6.43 -26.11
CA ASN A 163 12.37 -6.38 -27.56
C ASN A 163 13.85 -6.23 -27.90
N GLN A 164 14.65 -5.63 -27.02
CA GLN A 164 16.09 -5.41 -27.23
C GLN A 164 16.94 -6.55 -26.67
N THR A 165 16.53 -7.14 -25.55
CA THR A 165 17.38 -8.03 -24.75
C THR A 165 16.85 -9.47 -24.66
N GLY A 166 15.64 -9.75 -25.16
CA GLY A 166 14.96 -11.03 -24.98
C GLY A 166 14.11 -11.05 -23.71
N ALA A 167 13.45 -12.17 -23.45
CA ALA A 167 12.52 -12.29 -22.34
C ALA A 167 13.17 -11.99 -20.98
N LEU A 168 12.41 -11.28 -20.13
CA LEU A 168 12.85 -10.93 -18.78
C LEU A 168 11.71 -11.10 -17.76
N ARG A 169 12.08 -11.38 -16.50
CA ARG A 169 11.16 -11.36 -15.37
C ARG A 169 11.80 -10.66 -14.19
N VAL A 170 11.20 -9.57 -13.74
CA VAL A 170 11.59 -8.81 -12.54
C VAL A 170 10.62 -9.07 -11.40
N ASP A 171 11.09 -8.91 -10.15
CA ASP A 171 10.29 -8.98 -8.94
C ASP A 171 10.48 -7.66 -8.17
N GLY A 172 9.39 -7.03 -7.77
CA GLY A 172 9.43 -5.69 -7.19
C GLY A 172 8.20 -5.35 -6.35
N GLU A 173 8.12 -4.09 -6.00
CA GLU A 173 7.01 -3.46 -5.29
C GLU A 173 6.53 -2.25 -6.11
N ILE A 174 5.22 -2.12 -6.36
CA ILE A 174 4.65 -0.92 -6.97
C ILE A 174 4.29 0.07 -5.87
N ILE A 175 4.80 1.30 -6.00
CA ILE A 175 4.43 2.46 -5.20
C ILE A 175 4.02 3.56 -6.17
N GLY A 176 2.77 4.00 -6.10
CA GLY A 176 2.21 4.88 -7.13
C GLY A 176 2.31 4.23 -8.51
N ASP A 177 2.96 4.92 -9.45
CA ASP A 177 3.12 4.45 -10.83
C ASP A 177 4.53 3.87 -11.13
N VAL A 178 5.33 3.57 -10.09
CA VAL A 178 6.71 3.09 -10.22
C VAL A 178 6.86 1.68 -9.67
N LEU A 179 7.47 0.78 -10.45
CA LEU A 179 7.87 -0.56 -10.02
C LEU A 179 9.31 -0.51 -9.47
N HIS A 180 9.45 -0.69 -8.18
CA HIS A 180 10.73 -0.76 -7.47
C HIS A 180 11.24 -2.20 -7.46
N VAL A 181 12.20 -2.51 -8.32
CA VAL A 181 12.71 -3.87 -8.54
C VAL A 181 13.77 -4.24 -7.52
N PHE A 182 13.61 -5.37 -6.86
CA PHE A 182 14.53 -5.90 -5.86
C PHE A 182 15.06 -7.33 -6.18
N ASP A 183 14.65 -7.92 -7.31
CA ASP A 183 15.27 -9.13 -7.87
C ASP A 183 14.99 -9.27 -9.38
N LEU A 184 15.82 -10.09 -10.06
CA LEU A 184 15.69 -10.45 -11.46
C LEU A 184 15.69 -11.99 -11.56
N HIS A 185 14.66 -12.55 -12.20
CA HIS A 185 14.41 -13.99 -12.26
C HIS A 185 14.69 -14.62 -13.63
N ILE A 186 14.41 -13.85 -14.70
CA ILE A 186 14.68 -14.25 -16.09
C ILE A 186 15.45 -13.12 -16.76
N HIS A 187 16.50 -13.46 -17.48
CA HIS A 187 17.32 -12.53 -18.26
C HIS A 187 17.67 -13.15 -19.60
N LYS A 188 17.39 -12.46 -20.70
CA LYS A 188 17.59 -12.94 -22.08
C LYS A 188 16.94 -14.30 -22.36
N GLY A 189 15.75 -14.53 -21.79
CA GLY A 189 15.02 -15.79 -21.92
C GLY A 189 15.48 -16.91 -20.97
N GLU A 190 16.59 -16.75 -20.28
CA GLU A 190 17.12 -17.75 -19.37
C GLU A 190 16.70 -17.51 -17.93
N ARG A 191 16.31 -18.58 -17.22
CA ARG A 191 16.01 -18.56 -15.80
C ARG A 191 17.31 -18.50 -14.99
N ILE A 192 17.56 -17.39 -14.27
CA ILE A 192 18.81 -17.12 -13.56
C ILE A 192 18.72 -17.35 -12.05
N HIS A 193 17.78 -18.17 -11.59
CA HIS A 193 17.53 -18.42 -10.17
C HIS A 193 18.75 -18.96 -9.39
N ALA A 194 19.63 -19.74 -10.06
CA ALA A 194 20.83 -20.30 -9.45
C ALA A 194 21.96 -19.28 -9.25
N LEU A 195 21.90 -18.12 -9.92
CA LEU A 195 22.92 -17.08 -9.73
C LEU A 195 22.82 -16.46 -8.32
N PRO A 196 23.96 -16.05 -7.74
CA PRO A 196 23.98 -15.23 -6.54
C PRO A 196 23.05 -14.01 -6.65
N TRP A 197 22.28 -13.71 -5.58
CA TRP A 197 21.33 -12.58 -5.59
C TRP A 197 22.00 -11.26 -5.99
N LEU A 198 23.19 -10.97 -5.45
CA LEU A 198 23.88 -9.72 -5.79
C LEU A 198 24.23 -9.63 -7.29
N LYS A 199 24.56 -10.76 -7.93
CA LYS A 199 24.78 -10.77 -9.39
C LYS A 199 23.49 -10.50 -10.16
N ARG A 200 22.35 -11.07 -9.71
CA ARG A 200 21.03 -10.79 -10.33
C ARG A 200 20.66 -9.30 -10.19
N MET A 201 20.94 -8.68 -9.03
CA MET A 201 20.69 -7.24 -8.85
C MET A 201 21.58 -6.37 -9.71
N ARG A 202 22.86 -6.70 -9.88
CA ARG A 202 23.76 -5.95 -10.79
C ARG A 202 23.31 -6.04 -12.25
N LEU A 203 22.78 -7.18 -12.66
CA LEU A 203 22.14 -7.32 -13.99
C LEU A 203 20.87 -6.45 -14.08
N ALA A 204 20.03 -6.44 -13.05
CA ALA A 204 18.84 -5.59 -13.00
C ALA A 204 19.19 -4.10 -13.06
N GLU A 205 20.17 -3.64 -12.28
CA GLU A 205 20.66 -2.25 -12.31
C GLU A 205 21.11 -1.83 -13.71
N SER A 206 21.90 -2.68 -14.39
CA SER A 206 22.33 -2.42 -15.76
C SER A 206 21.19 -2.42 -16.78
N LEU A 207 20.27 -3.39 -16.65
CA LEU A 207 19.15 -3.57 -17.57
C LEU A 207 18.13 -2.46 -17.48
N LEU A 208 17.88 -1.94 -16.28
CA LEU A 208 16.87 -0.93 -15.98
C LEU A 208 17.43 0.49 -15.97
N ALA A 209 18.69 0.68 -16.34
CA ALA A 209 19.31 1.99 -16.42
C ALA A 209 18.56 2.88 -17.42
N GLY A 210 18.12 4.06 -16.96
CA GLY A 210 17.38 5.02 -17.79
C GLY A 210 15.86 4.82 -17.82
N CYS A 211 15.30 3.74 -17.24
CA CYS A 211 13.86 3.58 -17.09
C CYS A 211 13.27 4.64 -16.14
N ARG A 212 12.05 5.09 -16.43
CA ARG A 212 11.34 6.08 -15.64
C ARG A 212 10.40 5.44 -14.62
N GLN A 213 9.68 4.42 -15.06
CA GLN A 213 8.65 3.74 -14.26
C GLN A 213 9.14 2.41 -13.64
N ILE A 214 10.35 1.98 -13.98
CA ILE A 214 10.94 0.78 -13.40
C ILE A 214 12.32 1.12 -12.85
N LYS A 215 12.50 0.99 -11.54
CA LYS A 215 13.73 1.40 -10.87
C LYS A 215 14.28 0.29 -9.98
N PRO A 216 15.55 -0.05 -10.07
CA PRO A 216 16.14 -0.98 -9.10
C PRO A 216 16.18 -0.34 -7.71
N VAL A 217 15.82 -1.11 -6.69
CA VAL A 217 16.01 -0.68 -5.29
C VAL A 217 17.51 -0.66 -4.99
N PRO A 218 18.06 0.46 -4.50
CA PRO A 218 19.49 0.56 -4.17
C PRO A 218 19.95 -0.51 -3.20
N VAL A 219 21.17 -1.01 -3.39
CA VAL A 219 21.76 -2.07 -2.57
C VAL A 219 22.90 -1.51 -1.72
N ALA A 220 22.78 -1.61 -0.40
CA ALA A 220 23.82 -1.31 0.56
C ALA A 220 24.62 -2.60 0.89
N ILE A 221 25.93 -2.59 0.66
CA ILE A 221 26.79 -3.79 0.81
C ILE A 221 27.75 -3.62 2.00
N THR A 222 28.45 -2.49 2.08
CA THR A 222 29.39 -2.24 3.17
C THR A 222 28.68 -1.93 4.47
N THR A 223 29.36 -2.08 5.61
CA THR A 223 28.83 -1.69 6.92
C THR A 223 28.34 -0.26 6.92
N ASP A 224 29.15 0.67 6.40
CA ASP A 224 28.81 2.11 6.37
C ASP A 224 27.57 2.39 5.50
N GLN A 225 27.47 1.74 4.35
CA GLN A 225 26.29 1.86 3.47
C GLN A 225 25.03 1.30 4.15
N LYS A 226 25.13 0.15 4.83
CA LYS A 226 24.01 -0.46 5.55
C LYS A 226 23.60 0.40 6.75
N GLN A 227 24.54 0.97 7.47
CA GLN A 227 24.26 1.88 8.58
C GLN A 227 23.62 3.19 8.08
N ALA A 228 24.09 3.75 6.98
CA ALA A 228 23.51 4.93 6.38
C ALA A 228 22.05 4.66 5.91
N LEU A 229 21.82 3.51 5.25
CA LEU A 229 20.49 3.08 4.86
C LEU A 229 19.57 2.90 6.07
N TRP A 230 20.05 2.24 7.14
CA TRP A 230 19.30 2.05 8.38
C TRP A 230 18.83 3.39 8.95
N ASN A 231 19.74 4.35 9.10
CA ASN A 231 19.42 5.68 9.64
C ASN A 231 18.41 6.43 8.77
N GLN A 232 18.61 6.42 7.44
CA GLN A 232 17.68 7.03 6.49
C GLN A 232 16.27 6.43 6.59
N VAL A 233 16.18 5.10 6.61
CA VAL A 233 14.89 4.38 6.63
C VAL A 233 14.22 4.47 8.00
N PHE A 234 14.99 4.57 9.09
CA PHE A 234 14.46 4.76 10.44
C PHE A 234 13.60 6.03 10.55
N GLU A 235 14.01 7.10 9.86
CA GLU A 235 13.28 8.36 9.85
C GLU A 235 12.01 8.31 9.00
N ASN A 236 12.09 7.72 7.79
CA ASN A 236 11.10 7.93 6.74
C ASN A 236 10.59 6.65 6.06
N GLY A 237 10.95 5.45 6.55
CA GLY A 237 10.64 4.21 5.85
C GLY A 237 9.92 3.16 6.69
N GLU A 238 9.46 2.08 6.03
CA GLU A 238 8.80 0.96 6.69
C GLU A 238 9.80 0.05 7.44
N GLY A 239 11.02 -0.09 6.91
CA GLY A 239 12.01 -1.02 7.45
C GLY A 239 13.11 -1.36 6.47
N VAL A 240 13.91 -2.36 6.82
CA VAL A 240 15.05 -2.84 6.04
C VAL A 240 14.88 -4.31 5.69
N VAL A 241 15.26 -4.69 4.48
CA VAL A 241 15.36 -6.08 4.02
C VAL A 241 16.83 -6.45 3.91
N PHE A 242 17.24 -7.49 4.62
CA PHE A 242 18.56 -8.08 4.50
C PHE A 242 18.50 -9.30 3.60
N LYS A 243 19.47 -9.41 2.69
CA LYS A 243 19.58 -10.52 1.74
C LYS A 243 21.01 -11.06 1.69
N ARG A 244 21.14 -12.36 1.79
CA ARG A 244 22.45 -13.00 1.66
C ARG A 244 22.97 -12.79 0.23
N VAL A 245 24.18 -12.25 0.10
CA VAL A 245 24.72 -11.81 -1.21
C VAL A 245 24.86 -12.94 -2.23
N ASN A 246 25.15 -14.16 -1.76
CA ASN A 246 25.39 -15.33 -2.60
C ASN A 246 24.20 -16.30 -2.71
N CYS A 247 23.01 -15.93 -2.22
CA CYS A 247 21.88 -16.85 -2.23
C CYS A 247 21.25 -17.02 -3.63
N PRO A 248 20.80 -18.24 -3.97
CA PRO A 248 19.91 -18.47 -5.09
C PRO A 248 18.50 -17.98 -4.76
N VAL A 249 17.57 -18.06 -5.73
CA VAL A 249 16.13 -17.87 -5.45
C VAL A 249 15.59 -19.11 -4.73
N THR A 250 14.97 -18.90 -3.57
CA THR A 250 14.26 -19.95 -2.83
C THR A 250 12.79 -19.57 -2.74
N ALA A 251 11.92 -20.34 -3.42
CA ALA A 251 10.50 -20.07 -3.44
C ALA A 251 9.84 -20.28 -2.07
N GLY A 252 8.84 -19.44 -1.75
CA GLY A 252 8.08 -19.55 -0.52
C GLY A 252 8.76 -18.91 0.69
N ARG A 253 8.33 -19.36 1.87
CA ARG A 253 8.86 -18.90 3.17
C ARG A 253 9.45 -20.10 3.91
N PRO A 254 10.72 -20.06 4.32
CA PRO A 254 11.26 -21.08 5.21
C PRO A 254 10.58 -20.98 6.60
N ASN A 255 10.53 -22.10 7.32
CA ASN A 255 9.89 -22.16 8.64
C ASN A 255 10.53 -21.19 9.65
N SER A 256 11.85 -21.00 9.54
CA SER A 256 12.61 -20.02 10.35
C SER A 256 13.84 -19.55 9.58
N GLY A 257 14.37 -18.39 9.92
CA GLY A 257 15.57 -17.82 9.28
C GLY A 257 15.39 -17.62 7.78
N GLY A 258 16.37 -18.09 7.01
CA GLY A 258 16.39 -18.00 5.55
C GLY A 258 17.36 -16.93 5.04
N ASP A 259 17.49 -16.86 3.72
CA ASP A 259 18.45 -15.96 3.06
C ASP A 259 17.90 -14.55 2.85
N TRP A 260 16.60 -14.34 3.06
CA TRP A 260 15.91 -13.05 2.97
C TRP A 260 15.16 -12.79 4.26
N LEU A 261 15.55 -11.73 4.95
CA LEU A 261 15.04 -11.35 6.26
C LEU A 261 14.54 -9.91 6.23
N LYS A 262 13.59 -9.57 7.09
CA LYS A 262 13.05 -8.21 7.19
C LYS A 262 13.03 -7.73 8.63
N PHE A 263 13.38 -6.49 8.82
CA PHE A 263 13.13 -5.72 10.02
C PHE A 263 12.18 -4.57 9.70
N LYS A 264 11.22 -4.29 10.58
CA LYS A 264 10.29 -3.15 10.46
C LYS A 264 10.48 -2.21 11.64
N PHE A 265 10.52 -0.92 11.37
CA PHE A 265 10.53 0.12 12.40
C PHE A 265 9.10 0.35 12.88
N THR A 266 8.69 -0.40 13.90
CA THR A 266 7.37 -0.29 14.50
C THR A 266 7.46 0.38 15.86
N GLU A 267 6.39 1.07 16.24
CA GLU A 267 6.20 1.68 17.55
C GLU A 267 5.05 0.99 18.28
N THR A 268 4.91 1.23 19.56
CA THR A 268 3.77 0.76 20.33
C THR A 268 3.01 1.91 20.97
N ALA A 269 1.70 1.73 21.12
CA ALA A 269 0.85 2.66 21.84
C ALA A 269 -0.15 1.90 22.71
N SER A 270 -0.31 2.35 23.96
CA SER A 270 -1.38 1.87 24.82
C SER A 270 -2.67 2.61 24.46
N CYS A 271 -3.65 1.90 23.93
CA CYS A 271 -4.92 2.45 23.45
C CYS A 271 -6.09 1.96 24.29
N CYS A 272 -7.13 2.79 24.44
CA CYS A 272 -8.39 2.40 25.03
C CYS A 272 -9.31 1.74 23.99
N VAL A 273 -9.91 0.62 24.31
CA VAL A 273 -10.97 0.02 23.49
C VAL A 273 -12.23 0.86 23.62
N MET A 274 -12.67 1.45 22.51
CA MET A 274 -13.88 2.26 22.46
C MET A 274 -15.14 1.40 22.23
N GLU A 275 -15.02 0.41 21.33
CA GLU A 275 -16.15 -0.37 20.85
C GLU A 275 -15.69 -1.72 20.32
N ILE A 276 -16.51 -2.75 20.48
CA ILE A 276 -16.32 -4.05 19.82
C ILE A 276 -17.09 -4.02 18.51
N ASN A 277 -16.42 -4.33 17.40
CA ASN A 277 -17.06 -4.33 16.08
C ASN A 277 -18.01 -5.55 15.96
N SER A 278 -19.30 -5.29 15.76
CA SER A 278 -20.33 -6.34 15.67
C SER A 278 -20.02 -7.37 14.57
N GLY A 279 -20.11 -8.65 14.91
CA GLY A 279 -19.90 -9.77 13.97
C GLY A 279 -18.44 -9.98 13.53
N ARG A 280 -17.47 -9.29 14.16
CA ARG A 280 -16.04 -9.40 13.82
C ARG A 280 -15.19 -9.56 15.08
N ARG A 281 -14.07 -10.27 14.97
CA ARG A 281 -13.02 -10.28 16.01
C ARG A 281 -12.12 -9.07 15.84
N SER A 282 -12.67 -7.88 16.08
CA SER A 282 -11.91 -6.63 16.02
C SER A 282 -12.55 -5.59 16.94
N VAL A 283 -11.74 -4.64 17.37
CA VAL A 283 -12.15 -3.53 18.25
C VAL A 283 -11.75 -2.19 17.66
N LYS A 284 -12.56 -1.18 17.92
CA LYS A 284 -12.23 0.22 17.67
C LYS A 284 -11.44 0.76 18.84
N ILE A 285 -10.32 1.40 18.56
CA ILE A 285 -9.38 1.91 19.56
C ILE A 285 -9.28 3.43 19.51
N GLY A 286 -9.00 4.02 20.66
CA GLY A 286 -8.89 5.47 20.81
C GLY A 286 -7.81 5.90 21.78
N LEU A 287 -7.39 7.17 21.63
CA LEU A 287 -6.41 7.86 22.46
C LEU A 287 -6.98 9.17 22.98
N ILE A 288 -6.49 9.63 24.14
CA ILE A 288 -6.92 10.87 24.75
C ILE A 288 -6.15 12.04 24.14
N GLU A 289 -6.89 13.06 23.72
CA GLU A 289 -6.38 14.39 23.46
C GLU A 289 -6.73 15.34 24.61
N PHE A 290 -5.75 16.09 25.08
CA PHE A 290 -5.94 17.14 26.07
C PHE A 290 -6.11 18.48 25.32
N ASN A 291 -7.33 18.93 25.12
CA ASN A 291 -7.57 20.27 24.61
C ASN A 291 -7.41 21.27 25.75
N VAL A 292 -6.33 22.03 25.75
CA VAL A 292 -6.11 23.17 26.66
C VAL A 292 -6.81 24.38 26.03
N HIS A 293 -8.10 24.53 26.26
CA HIS A 293 -8.79 25.81 25.96
C HIS A 293 -8.63 26.75 27.16
N PRO A 294 -8.11 27.99 26.99
CA PRO A 294 -7.82 28.90 28.11
C PRO A 294 -9.02 29.31 28.92
N LYS A 295 -10.25 28.98 28.51
CA LYS A 295 -11.54 29.42 29.15
C LYS A 295 -12.57 28.30 29.38
N ALA A 296 -12.24 27.04 29.19
CA ALA A 296 -13.14 25.91 29.42
C ALA A 296 -12.49 24.84 30.28
N ASN A 297 -13.26 24.16 31.11
CA ASN A 297 -12.82 23.01 31.87
C ASN A 297 -12.10 22.03 30.98
N GLN A 298 -10.99 21.43 31.44
CA GLN A 298 -10.23 20.39 30.71
C GLN A 298 -11.17 19.23 30.37
N HIS A 299 -11.62 19.14 29.13
CA HIS A 299 -12.35 17.98 28.65
C HIS A 299 -11.38 17.03 27.97
N GLN A 300 -11.25 15.85 28.58
CA GLN A 300 -10.59 14.71 27.95
C GLN A 300 -11.50 14.19 26.83
N MET A 301 -11.05 14.25 25.60
CA MET A 301 -11.77 13.69 24.46
C MET A 301 -11.04 12.42 23.98
N LEU A 302 -11.77 11.30 23.89
CA LEU A 302 -11.24 10.06 23.34
C LEU A 302 -11.39 10.09 21.81
N ILE A 303 -10.27 10.20 21.11
CA ILE A 303 -10.20 10.29 19.65
C ILE A 303 -10.00 8.89 19.06
N PRO A 304 -10.84 8.45 18.11
CA PRO A 304 -10.64 7.17 17.43
C PRO A 304 -9.36 7.19 16.58
N VAL A 305 -8.50 6.18 16.78
CA VAL A 305 -7.22 6.04 16.06
C VAL A 305 -7.17 4.81 15.15
N GLY A 306 -8.28 4.10 15.00
CA GLY A 306 -8.40 2.98 14.07
C GLY A 306 -9.17 1.79 14.62
N ASN A 307 -9.08 0.68 13.89
CA ASN A 307 -9.59 -0.62 14.27
C ASN A 307 -8.47 -1.63 14.24
N VAL A 308 -8.46 -2.57 15.19
CA VAL A 308 -7.48 -3.64 15.23
C VAL A 308 -8.17 -5.00 15.32
N ALA A 309 -7.69 -5.97 14.54
CA ALA A 309 -8.15 -7.36 14.59
C ALA A 309 -7.55 -8.05 15.82
N ILE A 310 -8.38 -8.85 16.52
CA ILE A 310 -7.95 -9.64 17.67
C ILE A 310 -7.63 -11.06 17.22
N PRO A 311 -6.38 -11.53 17.40
CA PRO A 311 -5.97 -12.88 17.01
C PRO A 311 -6.82 -13.95 17.70
N PRO A 312 -7.03 -15.13 17.07
CA PRO A 312 -7.88 -16.20 17.62
C PRO A 312 -7.45 -16.72 19.00
N ASN A 313 -6.16 -16.63 19.30
CA ASN A 313 -5.55 -17.07 20.58
C ASN A 313 -5.65 -16.04 21.71
N HIS A 314 -6.36 -14.93 21.50
CA HIS A 314 -6.63 -13.90 22.51
C HIS A 314 -8.13 -13.72 22.70
N ASP A 315 -8.56 -13.41 23.91
CA ASP A 315 -9.93 -12.97 24.16
C ASP A 315 -10.18 -11.59 23.56
N VAL A 316 -11.40 -11.34 23.10
CA VAL A 316 -11.79 -10.03 22.60
C VAL A 316 -11.92 -9.08 23.79
N PRO A 317 -11.10 -8.02 23.87
CA PRO A 317 -11.17 -7.08 25.00
C PRO A 317 -12.49 -6.31 25.00
N ALA A 318 -12.98 -5.97 26.20
CA ALA A 318 -14.20 -5.20 26.40
C ALA A 318 -13.96 -3.68 26.16
N ALA A 319 -15.04 -2.94 25.90
CA ALA A 319 -14.99 -1.48 25.88
C ALA A 319 -14.48 -0.95 27.24
N GLY A 320 -13.56 0.00 27.21
CA GLY A 320 -12.84 0.52 28.38
C GLY A 320 -11.56 -0.20 28.74
N ASP A 321 -11.30 -1.40 28.20
CA ASP A 321 -10.01 -2.07 28.39
C ASP A 321 -8.87 -1.31 27.72
N ILE A 322 -7.67 -1.37 28.34
CA ILE A 322 -6.45 -0.85 27.75
C ILE A 322 -5.71 -1.98 27.04
N VAL A 323 -5.28 -1.70 25.81
CA VAL A 323 -4.61 -2.68 24.95
C VAL A 323 -3.34 -2.10 24.36
N GLU A 324 -2.32 -2.92 24.20
CA GLU A 324 -1.08 -2.55 23.54
C GLU A 324 -1.21 -2.80 22.04
N ILE A 325 -0.94 -1.78 21.26
CA ILE A 325 -1.03 -1.78 19.80
C ILE A 325 0.35 -1.46 19.23
N GLU A 326 0.89 -2.36 18.44
CA GLU A 326 2.05 -2.08 17.60
C GLU A 326 1.56 -1.50 16.27
N TYR A 327 2.24 -0.47 15.77
CA TYR A 327 1.89 0.21 14.52
C TYR A 327 3.16 0.72 13.83
N LEU A 328 3.08 1.05 12.53
CA LEU A 328 4.23 1.54 11.78
C LEU A 328 4.42 3.05 11.98
N TYR A 329 3.37 3.81 11.78
CA TYR A 329 3.27 5.26 12.04
C TYR A 329 1.80 5.65 12.18
N ALA A 330 1.54 6.86 12.64
CA ALA A 330 0.22 7.47 12.62
C ALA A 330 0.11 8.52 11.51
N TYR A 331 -1.06 8.64 10.89
CA TYR A 331 -1.38 9.76 10.03
C TYR A 331 -1.71 11.01 10.86
N ARG A 332 -1.63 12.19 10.28
CA ARG A 332 -2.18 13.41 10.89
C ARG A 332 -3.66 13.18 11.22
N GLY A 333 -4.07 13.50 12.45
CA GLY A 333 -5.40 13.13 12.98
C GLY A 333 -5.41 11.83 13.80
N GLY A 334 -4.26 11.15 13.96
CA GLY A 334 -4.06 10.06 14.91
C GLY A 334 -4.35 8.66 14.38
N SER A 335 -4.86 8.50 13.17
CA SER A 335 -5.15 7.17 12.62
C SER A 335 -3.87 6.33 12.46
N LEU A 336 -3.85 5.13 13.07
CA LEU A 336 -2.70 4.23 13.06
C LEU A 336 -2.60 3.46 11.74
N TYR A 337 -1.40 3.39 11.17
CA TYR A 337 -1.12 2.57 10.00
C TYR A 337 -0.61 1.19 10.38
N GLN A 338 -1.22 0.15 9.81
CA GLN A 338 -0.94 -1.27 10.08
C GLN A 338 -1.01 -1.64 11.58
N PRO A 339 -2.08 -1.29 12.33
CA PRO A 339 -2.15 -1.60 13.75
C PRO A 339 -2.25 -3.12 13.98
N VAL A 340 -1.46 -3.62 14.94
CA VAL A 340 -1.41 -5.02 15.37
C VAL A 340 -1.63 -5.10 16.87
N TYR A 341 -2.59 -5.91 17.29
CA TYR A 341 -2.87 -6.17 18.71
C TYR A 341 -1.73 -6.99 19.33
N ARG A 342 -1.19 -6.51 20.46
CA ARG A 342 -0.11 -7.18 21.22
C ARG A 342 -0.58 -7.78 22.54
N GLY A 343 -1.67 -7.28 23.12
CA GLY A 343 -2.22 -7.81 24.35
C GLY A 343 -3.05 -6.80 25.13
N LYS A 344 -3.77 -7.29 26.15
CA LYS A 344 -4.46 -6.43 27.12
C LYS A 344 -3.45 -5.96 28.19
N ARG A 345 -3.56 -4.69 28.56
CA ARG A 345 -2.76 -4.05 29.63
C ARG A 345 -3.60 -3.91 30.89
N THR A 346 -3.25 -4.63 31.95
CA THR A 346 -3.93 -4.57 33.25
C THR A 346 -3.22 -3.66 34.24
N ASP A 347 -2.04 -3.20 33.89
CA ASP A 347 -1.15 -2.35 34.66
C ASP A 347 -1.33 -0.85 34.37
N LEU A 348 -2.13 -0.50 33.35
CA LEU A 348 -2.37 0.87 32.93
C LEU A 348 -3.85 1.26 33.06
N ASN A 349 -4.09 2.55 33.13
CA ASN A 349 -5.42 3.14 33.10
C ASN A 349 -5.56 4.11 31.91
N LEU A 350 -6.76 4.66 31.73
CA LEU A 350 -7.09 5.51 30.59
C LEU A 350 -6.14 6.73 30.45
N SER A 351 -5.60 7.26 31.55
CA SER A 351 -4.71 8.44 31.53
C SER A 351 -3.36 8.17 30.83
N ALA A 352 -2.99 6.90 30.63
CA ALA A 352 -1.81 6.48 29.87
C ALA A 352 -2.04 6.52 28.36
N CYS A 353 -3.30 6.46 27.90
CA CYS A 353 -3.65 6.39 26.48
C CYS A 353 -3.64 7.77 25.80
N LYS A 354 -2.47 8.40 25.71
CA LYS A 354 -2.33 9.78 25.20
C LYS A 354 -2.01 9.79 23.71
N LEU A 355 -2.59 10.75 22.97
CA LEU A 355 -2.29 10.98 21.56
C LEU A 355 -0.81 11.38 21.34
N SER A 356 -0.19 12.01 22.34
CA SER A 356 1.22 12.46 22.29
C SER A 356 2.26 11.33 22.25
N GLN A 357 1.86 10.07 22.48
CA GLN A 357 2.76 8.91 22.34
C GLN A 357 2.97 8.47 20.88
N LEU A 358 2.20 9.04 19.94
CA LEU A 358 2.24 8.59 18.55
C LEU A 358 3.47 9.12 17.80
N LYS A 359 4.11 8.22 17.05
CA LYS A 359 5.05 8.56 15.98
C LYS A 359 4.26 8.83 14.71
N TYR A 360 4.30 10.04 14.22
CA TYR A 360 3.60 10.44 13.00
C TYR A 360 4.44 10.20 11.75
N LYS A 361 3.76 10.00 10.61
CA LYS A 361 4.41 9.99 9.29
C LYS A 361 5.14 11.31 9.08
N PRO A 362 6.43 11.32 8.64
CA PRO A 362 7.18 12.54 8.38
C PRO A 362 6.52 13.44 7.33
N GLU A 363 6.71 14.77 7.45
CA GLU A 363 6.27 15.74 6.46
C GLU A 363 7.12 15.59 5.19
N GLY A 364 6.47 15.43 4.05
CA GLY A 364 7.11 15.25 2.74
C GLY A 364 6.47 14.18 1.87
N ASP A 365 5.75 13.25 2.49
CA ASP A 365 4.90 12.25 1.84
C ASP A 365 3.41 12.61 2.00
N GLU A 366 3.08 13.90 2.05
CA GLU A 366 1.67 14.31 2.14
C GLU A 366 0.95 13.98 0.83
N ASP A 367 0.14 12.93 0.88
CA ASP A 367 -1.04 12.88 0.03
C ASP A 367 -1.86 14.14 0.36
N GLU A 368 -2.12 15.01 -0.63
CA GLU A 368 -2.87 16.28 -0.51
C GLU A 368 -4.30 16.15 0.05
N ASP A 369 -4.63 15.03 0.74
CA ASP A 369 -5.97 14.56 1.02
C ASP A 369 -6.59 15.04 2.33
N THR A 370 -5.87 15.77 3.21
CA THR A 370 -6.39 16.03 4.58
C THR A 370 -6.89 17.45 4.84
N GLN A 371 -6.81 18.37 3.89
CA GLN A 371 -7.15 19.78 4.16
C GLN A 371 -8.62 20.21 3.99
N GLN A 372 -9.58 19.34 3.67
CA GLN A 372 -10.97 19.77 3.40
C GLN A 372 -12.06 19.22 4.33
N SER A 373 -11.78 18.71 5.51
CA SER A 373 -12.83 18.24 6.42
C SER A 373 -13.14 19.16 7.64
N SER A 374 -12.56 20.36 7.72
CA SER A 374 -12.79 21.27 8.85
C SER A 374 -13.26 22.67 8.42
N GLN A 375 -14.47 22.76 7.83
CA GLN A 375 -15.24 24.01 7.88
C GLN A 375 -16.63 23.74 8.48
N PRO A 376 -17.03 24.44 9.54
CA PRO A 376 -18.38 24.33 10.09
C PRO A 376 -19.40 24.91 9.11
N LYS A 377 -20.48 24.17 8.87
CA LYS A 377 -21.64 24.67 8.13
C LYS A 377 -22.29 25.81 8.93
N ASN A 378 -22.14 27.03 8.46
CA ASN A 378 -22.96 28.14 8.87
C ASN A 378 -24.42 27.90 8.44
N GLN A 379 -25.29 27.67 9.41
CA GLN A 379 -26.72 27.80 9.23
C GLN A 379 -27.04 29.29 9.16
N SER A 380 -27.39 29.79 7.99
CA SER A 380 -28.08 31.07 7.88
C SER A 380 -29.60 30.84 7.99
N ASN A 381 -30.15 31.18 9.14
CA ASN A 381 -31.58 31.49 9.30
C ASN A 381 -31.94 32.59 8.33
N HIS A 382 -32.98 32.39 7.54
CA HIS A 382 -33.79 33.48 7.03
C HIS A 382 -35.26 33.22 7.39
N GLU A 383 -35.71 33.98 8.37
CA GLU A 383 -37.13 34.33 8.54
C GLU A 383 -37.61 35.18 7.35
N ARG A 384 -38.66 34.76 6.72
CA ARG A 384 -39.96 35.44 6.47
C ARG A 384 -40.76 34.64 5.47
#